data_4bec7c44542867bdf0196f5ac1716ff2
#
_entry.id   4bec7c44542867bdf0196f5ac1716ff2
#
_cell.length_a   1.000
_cell.length_b   1.000
_cell.length_c   1.000
_cell.angle_alpha   90.00
_cell.angle_beta   90.00
_cell.angle_gamma   90.00
#
_symmetry.space_group_name_H-M   'P 1'
#
loop_
_entity.id
_entity.type
_entity.pdbx_description
1 polymer ?
#
loop_
_entity_poly.entity_id
_entity_poly.type
_entity_poly.pdbx_seq_one_letter_code
_entity_poly.pdbx_strand_id
1 'polypeptide(L)'
;LSRALRIAAKGIYTTNPNPRVGCVLTKRGKIISEGYHLRAGEEHAEAKALRIAGDQAKGCTAYVTLEPCSFEGKTPSCASALVEAGVKRVVSAMKDPDPRNAGAGFRILQEAGIQVTTPLLEKSARALNPGHVKRHETGMPYVRVKLAMSLDGKTALANGKSRWITGEHARRDVQRLRARSSAIVTGVQTVIDDNPSLKVRSKELDHEYAKLASELEKSIYILDSNGRISKSLDLALDKNSILVSCLPIKTSMRTLQIDPNRDGRVK
;
A
#
# COMPACT_ATOMS: atom_id res chain seq x y z
N LEU A 1 7.30 20.53 0.17
CA LEU A 1 6.29 19.46 0.05
C LEU A 1 6.69 18.42 -1.01
N SER A 2 7.23 18.79 -2.17
CA SER A 2 7.77 17.84 -3.17
C SER A 2 8.83 16.90 -2.56
N ARG A 3 9.66 17.40 -1.66
CA ARG A 3 10.62 16.56 -0.92
C ARG A 3 9.91 15.56 -0.01
N ALA A 4 8.85 15.98 0.71
CA ALA A 4 8.04 15.09 1.54
C ALA A 4 7.40 13.97 0.72
N LEU A 5 6.85 14.27 -0.46
CA LEU A 5 6.32 13.27 -1.40
C LEU A 5 7.39 12.26 -1.84
N ARG A 6 8.61 12.74 -2.12
CA ARG A 6 9.72 11.89 -2.53
C ARG A 6 10.15 10.91 -1.44
N ILE A 7 10.29 11.38 -0.19
CA ILE A 7 10.66 10.48 0.91
C ILE A 7 9.51 9.54 1.30
N ALA A 8 8.24 9.96 1.19
CA ALA A 8 7.10 9.09 1.39
C ALA A 8 7.10 7.88 0.43
N ALA A 9 7.59 8.07 -0.80
CA ALA A 9 7.70 7.00 -1.79
C ALA A 9 8.68 5.88 -1.37
N LYS A 10 9.59 6.11 -0.41
CA LYS A 10 10.46 5.06 0.14
C LYS A 10 9.68 3.94 0.83
N GLY A 11 8.52 4.24 1.42
CA GLY A 11 7.61 3.25 2.01
C GLY A 11 6.70 2.53 1.02
N ILE A 12 6.91 2.67 -0.30
CA ILE A 12 5.97 2.21 -1.34
C ILE A 12 5.66 0.71 -1.28
N TYR A 13 6.57 -0.10 -0.77
CA TYR A 13 6.44 -1.56 -0.71
C TYR A 13 6.18 -2.11 0.71
N THR A 14 6.26 -1.26 1.73
CA THR A 14 6.36 -1.74 3.12
C THR A 14 5.28 -1.21 4.06
N THR A 15 4.62 -0.10 3.74
CA THR A 15 3.65 0.54 4.65
C THR A 15 2.30 -0.17 4.74
N ASN A 16 1.94 -1.03 3.78
CA ASN A 16 0.61 -1.67 3.79
C ASN A 16 0.28 -2.31 5.15
N PRO A 17 -0.95 -2.13 5.68
CA PRO A 17 -2.11 -1.46 5.07
C PRO A 17 -2.15 0.07 5.20
N ASN A 18 -1.16 0.69 5.88
CA ASN A 18 -1.12 2.13 6.13
C ASN A 18 -0.80 2.93 4.85
N PRO A 19 -1.23 4.20 4.77
CA PRO A 19 -0.82 5.10 3.70
C PRO A 19 0.68 5.42 3.78
N ARG A 20 1.25 5.79 2.64
CA ARG A 20 2.63 6.29 2.52
C ARG A 20 2.61 7.76 2.88
N VAL A 21 3.28 8.11 3.94
CA VAL A 21 3.36 9.48 4.45
C VAL A 21 4.81 9.90 4.59
N GLY A 22 5.08 11.16 4.26
CA GLY A 22 6.37 11.80 4.47
C GLY A 22 6.19 13.16 5.13
N CYS A 23 7.09 13.49 6.02
CA CYS A 23 7.15 14.76 6.73
C CYS A 23 8.54 15.38 6.60
N VAL A 24 8.58 16.66 6.29
CA VAL A 24 9.82 17.46 6.25
C VAL A 24 9.64 18.68 7.14
N LEU A 25 10.49 18.83 8.14
CA LEU A 25 10.49 20.01 9.00
C LEU A 25 11.53 21.02 8.50
N THR A 26 11.11 22.28 8.44
CA THR A 26 11.99 23.37 7.99
C THR A 26 11.96 24.53 8.98
N LYS A 27 13.10 25.20 9.14
CA LYS A 27 13.24 26.40 9.97
C LYS A 27 14.10 27.41 9.22
N ARG A 28 13.63 28.66 9.09
CA ARG A 28 14.34 29.73 8.36
C ARG A 28 14.80 29.30 6.97
N GLY A 29 13.92 28.60 6.22
CA GLY A 29 14.19 28.12 4.86
C GLY A 29 15.08 26.89 4.74
N LYS A 30 15.64 26.37 5.85
CA LYS A 30 16.50 25.18 5.85
C LYS A 30 15.74 23.96 6.34
N ILE A 31 16.00 22.80 5.75
CA ILE A 31 15.49 21.50 6.24
C ILE A 31 16.25 21.17 7.53
N ILE A 32 15.52 20.91 8.62
CA ILE A 32 16.08 20.50 9.90
C ILE A 32 15.93 19.01 10.17
N SER A 33 14.86 18.38 9.63
CA SER A 33 14.68 16.93 9.71
C SER A 33 13.72 16.42 8.65
N GLU A 34 13.76 15.11 8.45
CA GLU A 34 12.87 14.39 7.53
C GLU A 34 12.43 13.07 8.17
N GLY A 35 11.17 12.69 7.96
CA GLY A 35 10.61 11.43 8.39
C GLY A 35 9.67 10.87 7.33
N TYR A 36 9.59 9.55 7.24
CA TYR A 36 8.59 8.85 6.42
C TYR A 36 8.15 7.59 7.15
N HIS A 37 6.90 7.22 6.94
CA HIS A 37 6.36 5.98 7.48
C HIS A 37 6.94 4.79 6.72
N LEU A 38 7.60 3.88 7.42
CA LEU A 38 8.27 2.74 6.82
C LEU A 38 7.40 1.49 6.84
N ARG A 39 6.78 1.19 7.98
CA ARG A 39 6.04 -0.06 8.20
C ARG A 39 4.86 0.15 9.15
N ALA A 40 3.74 -0.54 8.89
CA ALA A 40 2.60 -0.55 9.79
C ALA A 40 2.98 -1.03 11.20
N GLY A 41 2.57 -0.29 12.21
CA GLY A 41 2.92 -0.52 13.61
C GLY A 41 4.18 0.19 14.09
N GLU A 42 4.95 0.81 13.20
CA GLU A 42 6.09 1.69 13.52
C GLU A 42 5.66 3.16 13.56
N GLU A 43 6.60 4.04 13.96
CA GLU A 43 6.35 5.47 14.06
C GLU A 43 5.87 6.10 12.73
N HIS A 44 4.98 7.07 12.85
CA HIS A 44 4.52 7.85 11.71
C HIS A 44 5.59 8.84 11.23
N ALA A 45 5.41 9.37 10.02
CA ALA A 45 6.38 10.27 9.39
C ALA A 45 6.66 11.51 10.23
N GLU A 46 5.61 12.10 10.82
CA GLU A 46 5.67 13.28 11.67
C GLU A 46 6.43 12.97 12.97
N ALA A 47 6.09 11.89 13.65
CA ALA A 47 6.75 11.46 14.88
C ALA A 47 8.25 11.24 14.65
N LYS A 48 8.61 10.56 13.54
CA LYS A 48 10.01 10.37 13.16
C LYS A 48 10.73 11.68 12.88
N ALA A 49 10.10 12.60 12.15
CA ALA A 49 10.68 13.90 11.85
C ALA A 49 10.86 14.74 13.11
N LEU A 50 9.88 14.74 14.02
CA LEU A 50 9.94 15.46 15.31
C LEU A 50 11.03 14.89 16.22
N ARG A 51 11.13 13.58 16.34
CA ARG A 51 12.17 12.92 17.14
C ARG A 51 13.58 13.28 16.64
N ILE A 52 13.79 13.34 15.33
CA ILE A 52 15.08 13.72 14.75
C ILE A 52 15.37 15.21 14.97
N ALA A 53 14.36 16.07 14.88
CA ALA A 53 14.52 17.51 15.06
C ALA A 53 14.78 17.92 16.53
N GLY A 54 14.23 17.17 17.48
CA GLY A 54 14.28 17.53 18.91
C GLY A 54 13.79 18.97 19.12
N ASP A 55 14.49 19.74 19.96
CA ASP A 55 14.14 21.13 20.30
C ASP A 55 14.11 22.09 19.09
N GLN A 56 14.75 21.72 17.99
CA GLN A 56 14.72 22.54 16.78
C GLN A 56 13.33 22.58 16.12
N ALA A 57 12.45 21.62 16.45
CA ALA A 57 11.07 21.58 15.95
C ALA A 57 10.25 22.80 16.36
N LYS A 58 10.55 23.39 17.52
CA LYS A 58 9.83 24.58 18.01
C LYS A 58 9.94 25.75 17.03
N GLY A 59 8.78 26.24 16.59
CA GLY A 59 8.66 27.35 15.64
C GLY A 59 8.97 26.99 14.18
N CYS A 60 9.10 25.69 13.85
CA CYS A 60 9.35 25.23 12.47
C CYS A 60 8.05 25.22 11.62
N THR A 61 8.21 24.96 10.32
CA THR A 61 7.12 24.59 9.41
C THR A 61 7.23 23.11 9.07
N ALA A 62 6.14 22.37 9.26
CA ALA A 62 6.02 20.97 8.87
C ALA A 62 5.34 20.85 7.50
N TYR A 63 5.96 20.17 6.57
CA TYR A 63 5.40 19.79 5.26
C TYR A 63 5.05 18.31 5.28
N VAL A 64 3.78 17.97 5.24
CA VAL A 64 3.28 16.58 5.32
C VAL A 64 2.48 16.21 4.09
N THR A 65 2.58 14.96 3.66
CA THR A 65 1.91 14.52 2.43
C THR A 65 0.45 14.12 2.62
N LEU A 66 0.01 13.99 3.87
CA LEU A 66 -1.36 13.66 4.26
C LEU A 66 -1.69 14.43 5.54
N GLU A 67 -2.97 14.68 5.80
CA GLU A 67 -3.43 15.25 7.07
C GLU A 67 -2.86 14.47 8.27
N PRO A 68 -2.22 15.12 9.26
CA PRO A 68 -1.79 14.48 10.49
C PRO A 68 -2.95 13.81 11.22
N CYS A 69 -2.77 12.58 11.69
CA CYS A 69 -3.83 11.86 12.37
C CYS A 69 -4.25 12.54 13.68
N SER A 70 -5.57 12.47 13.97
CA SER A 70 -6.21 13.08 15.13
C SER A 70 -6.47 12.11 16.27
N PHE A 71 -6.37 10.81 16.01
CA PHE A 71 -6.70 9.75 16.96
C PHE A 71 -5.44 9.07 17.47
N GLU A 72 -5.49 8.63 18.72
CA GLU A 72 -4.49 7.77 19.30
C GLU A 72 -4.67 6.33 18.81
N GLY A 73 -3.59 5.76 18.32
CA GLY A 73 -3.52 4.37 17.93
C GLY A 73 -2.52 3.63 18.82
N LYS A 74 -1.58 2.94 18.19
CA LYS A 74 -0.39 2.38 18.89
C LYS A 74 0.62 3.47 19.26
N THR A 75 0.46 4.68 18.72
CA THR A 75 1.26 5.88 18.96
C THR A 75 0.32 7.06 19.24
N PRO A 76 0.79 8.11 19.94
CA PRO A 76 0.04 9.36 20.11
C PRO A 76 -0.36 9.95 18.75
N SER A 77 -1.42 10.78 18.75
CA SER A 77 -1.87 11.53 17.60
C SER A 77 -0.75 12.40 17.02
N CYS A 78 -0.54 12.34 15.69
CA CYS A 78 0.47 13.18 15.04
C CYS A 78 0.12 14.66 15.14
N ALA A 79 -1.17 15.03 15.12
CA ALA A 79 -1.61 16.41 15.32
C ALA A 79 -1.23 16.91 16.72
N SER A 80 -1.49 16.13 17.77
CA SER A 80 -1.09 16.47 19.14
C SER A 80 0.43 16.57 19.29
N ALA A 81 1.19 15.64 18.71
CA ALA A 81 2.65 15.67 18.75
C ALA A 81 3.25 16.93 18.08
N LEU A 82 2.65 17.39 16.98
CA LEU A 82 3.05 18.63 16.32
C LEU A 82 2.74 19.87 17.19
N VAL A 83 1.62 19.86 17.93
CA VAL A 83 1.26 20.91 18.89
C VAL A 83 2.26 20.95 20.04
N GLU A 84 2.52 19.81 20.69
CA GLU A 84 3.46 19.68 21.81
C GLU A 84 4.89 20.11 21.44
N ALA A 85 5.31 19.77 20.21
CA ALA A 85 6.61 20.20 19.69
C ALA A 85 6.69 21.70 19.36
N GLY A 86 5.59 22.45 19.48
CA GLY A 86 5.54 23.89 19.22
C GLY A 86 5.77 24.25 17.75
N VAL A 87 5.31 23.42 16.82
CA VAL A 87 5.34 23.71 15.38
C VAL A 87 4.49 24.95 15.10
N LYS A 88 4.97 25.88 14.27
CA LYS A 88 4.28 27.14 13.98
C LYS A 88 3.30 27.02 12.81
N ARG A 89 3.63 26.18 11.82
CA ARG A 89 2.86 26.04 10.59
C ARG A 89 2.90 24.61 10.07
N VAL A 90 1.77 24.14 9.56
CA VAL A 90 1.65 22.85 8.85
C VAL A 90 1.16 23.13 7.42
N VAL A 91 1.88 22.57 6.44
CA VAL A 91 1.52 22.56 5.03
C VAL A 91 1.24 21.11 4.64
N SER A 92 -0.02 20.78 4.43
CA SER A 92 -0.44 19.43 4.05
C SER A 92 -0.80 19.31 2.59
N ALA A 93 -0.43 18.17 1.97
CA ALA A 93 -0.75 17.96 0.58
C ALA A 93 -2.25 17.73 0.36
N MET A 94 -2.89 17.01 1.23
CA MET A 94 -4.31 16.67 1.12
C MET A 94 -4.94 16.42 2.49
N LYS A 95 -6.25 16.56 2.55
CA LYS A 95 -7.08 16.08 3.64
C LYS A 95 -7.12 14.55 3.61
N ASP A 96 -7.17 13.91 4.78
CA ASP A 96 -7.33 12.47 4.85
C ASP A 96 -8.76 12.08 4.44
N PRO A 97 -8.94 11.18 3.46
CA PRO A 97 -10.26 10.67 3.11
C PRO A 97 -10.83 9.68 4.14
N ASP A 98 -10.04 9.21 5.10
CA ASP A 98 -10.52 8.37 6.19
C ASP A 98 -11.51 9.16 7.08
N PRO A 99 -12.79 8.71 7.19
CA PRO A 99 -13.81 9.45 7.95
C PRO A 99 -13.46 9.61 9.43
N ARG A 100 -12.58 8.78 9.99
CA ARG A 100 -12.10 8.89 11.37
C ARG A 100 -11.23 10.13 11.58
N ASN A 101 -10.56 10.60 10.52
CA ASN A 101 -9.69 11.78 10.54
C ASN A 101 -10.35 13.00 9.86
N ALA A 102 -10.56 12.95 8.60
CA ALA A 102 -11.39 13.81 7.74
C ALA A 102 -11.50 15.31 8.15
N GLY A 103 -10.38 15.94 8.48
CA GLY A 103 -10.28 17.33 8.94
C GLY A 103 -10.13 17.49 10.45
N ALA A 104 -10.24 16.43 11.23
CA ALA A 104 -10.09 16.48 12.68
C ALA A 104 -8.65 16.82 13.09
N GLY A 105 -7.65 16.28 12.38
CA GLY A 105 -6.24 16.64 12.60
C GLY A 105 -5.98 18.12 12.33
N PHE A 106 -6.56 18.68 11.29
CA PHE A 106 -6.43 20.13 11.01
C PHE A 106 -7.10 20.99 12.07
N ARG A 107 -8.25 20.57 12.60
CA ARG A 107 -8.92 21.29 13.70
C ARG A 107 -8.05 21.36 14.93
N ILE A 108 -7.48 20.24 15.39
CA ILE A 108 -6.57 20.20 16.54
C ILE A 108 -5.41 21.19 16.36
N LEU A 109 -4.80 21.23 15.17
CA LEU A 109 -3.71 22.14 14.87
C LEU A 109 -4.17 23.62 14.92
N GLN A 110 -5.31 23.93 14.32
CA GLN A 110 -5.86 25.30 14.26
C GLN A 110 -6.30 25.82 15.62
N GLU A 111 -6.95 24.99 16.43
CA GLU A 111 -7.35 25.31 17.80
C GLU A 111 -6.15 25.59 18.69
N ALA A 112 -5.00 24.96 18.43
CA ALA A 112 -3.73 25.25 19.08
C ALA A 112 -2.98 26.47 18.50
N GLY A 113 -3.58 27.21 17.57
CA GLY A 113 -2.97 28.41 16.95
C GLY A 113 -1.95 28.11 15.84
N ILE A 114 -1.84 26.88 15.38
CA ILE A 114 -0.94 26.49 14.28
C ILE A 114 -1.56 26.87 12.94
N GLN A 115 -0.81 27.55 12.09
CA GLN A 115 -1.27 27.90 10.74
C GLN A 115 -1.32 26.64 9.87
N VAL A 116 -2.48 26.33 9.28
CA VAL A 116 -2.67 25.21 8.36
C VAL A 116 -2.88 25.71 6.93
N THR A 117 -2.11 25.15 6.00
CA THR A 117 -2.27 25.36 4.55
C THR A 117 -2.52 24.03 3.87
N THR A 118 -3.66 23.87 3.23
CA THR A 118 -4.07 22.68 2.47
C THR A 118 -5.20 23.05 1.50
N PRO A 119 -5.39 22.37 0.35
CA PRO A 119 -4.50 21.37 -0.22
C PRO A 119 -3.34 22.00 -1.01
N LEU A 120 -2.23 21.29 -1.13
CA LEU A 120 -1.11 21.71 -1.98
C LEU A 120 -0.40 20.46 -2.56
N LEU A 121 -0.34 20.31 -3.90
CA LEU A 121 0.13 19.12 -4.61
C LEU A 121 -0.76 17.87 -4.35
N GLU A 122 -2.05 18.06 -4.13
CA GLU A 122 -3.00 17.01 -3.80
C GLU A 122 -2.99 15.86 -4.81
N LYS A 123 -2.98 16.15 -6.11
CA LYS A 123 -2.94 15.13 -7.17
C LYS A 123 -1.78 14.17 -7.00
N SER A 124 -0.60 14.67 -6.61
CA SER A 124 0.59 13.85 -6.38
C SER A 124 0.47 13.00 -5.12
N ALA A 125 -0.11 13.55 -4.04
CA ALA A 125 -0.34 12.81 -2.80
C ALA A 125 -1.36 11.69 -2.98
N ARG A 126 -2.45 11.95 -3.71
CA ARG A 126 -3.46 10.94 -4.08
C ARG A 126 -2.85 9.83 -4.93
N ALA A 127 -2.02 10.17 -5.92
CA ALA A 127 -1.33 9.20 -6.77
C ALA A 127 -0.36 8.29 -5.98
N LEU A 128 0.20 8.78 -4.88
CA LEU A 128 1.05 8.00 -3.98
C LEU A 128 0.23 6.94 -3.22
N ASN A 129 -1.03 7.23 -2.88
CA ASN A 129 -1.90 6.41 -2.05
C ASN A 129 -3.23 6.01 -2.71
N PRO A 130 -3.25 5.50 -3.97
CA PRO A 130 -4.50 5.30 -4.70
C PRO A 130 -5.43 4.27 -4.04
N GLY A 131 -4.87 3.27 -3.35
CA GLY A 131 -5.65 2.26 -2.63
C GLY A 131 -6.34 2.83 -1.39
N HIS A 132 -5.63 3.64 -0.58
CA HIS A 132 -6.18 4.32 0.58
C HIS A 132 -7.30 5.27 0.17
N VAL A 133 -7.02 6.13 -0.81
CA VAL A 133 -7.99 7.10 -1.31
C VAL A 133 -9.25 6.42 -1.83
N LYS A 134 -9.11 5.45 -2.75
CA LYS A 134 -10.27 4.79 -3.34
C LYS A 134 -11.11 4.06 -2.30
N ARG A 135 -10.46 3.35 -1.37
CA ARG A 135 -11.16 2.62 -0.32
C ARG A 135 -12.04 3.53 0.53
N HIS A 136 -11.52 4.67 0.98
CA HIS A 136 -12.26 5.56 1.87
C HIS A 136 -13.29 6.43 1.15
N GLU A 137 -13.05 6.79 -0.11
CA GLU A 137 -14.01 7.58 -0.89
C GLU A 137 -15.15 6.74 -1.49
N THR A 138 -14.89 5.48 -1.84
CA THR A 138 -15.87 4.67 -2.60
C THR A 138 -16.22 3.33 -1.94
N GLY A 139 -15.57 2.94 -0.84
CA GLY A 139 -15.70 1.61 -0.25
C GLY A 139 -15.06 0.48 -1.07
N MET A 140 -14.50 0.78 -2.25
CA MET A 140 -14.00 -0.21 -3.20
C MET A 140 -12.47 -0.31 -3.19
N PRO A 141 -11.91 -1.51 -3.44
CA PRO A 141 -10.47 -1.65 -3.58
C PRO A 141 -9.95 -0.99 -4.85
N TYR A 142 -8.68 -0.59 -4.83
CA TYR A 142 -7.96 -0.19 -6.04
C TYR A 142 -7.38 -1.43 -6.73
N VAL A 143 -7.98 -1.82 -7.84
CA VAL A 143 -7.61 -3.02 -8.60
C VAL A 143 -6.59 -2.66 -9.69
N ARG A 144 -5.52 -3.46 -9.79
CA ARG A 144 -4.58 -3.48 -10.93
C ARG A 144 -4.68 -4.82 -11.63
N VAL A 145 -4.96 -4.80 -12.91
CA VAL A 145 -4.93 -5.99 -13.77
C VAL A 145 -3.55 -6.06 -14.44
N LYS A 146 -2.88 -7.23 -14.35
CA LYS A 146 -1.62 -7.52 -15.03
C LYS A 146 -1.79 -8.71 -15.94
N LEU A 147 -1.53 -8.53 -17.21
CA LEU A 147 -1.49 -9.59 -18.22
C LEU A 147 -0.09 -9.65 -18.84
N ALA A 148 0.39 -10.87 -19.11
CA ALA A 148 1.53 -11.09 -20.01
C ALA A 148 1.01 -11.59 -21.33
N MET A 149 1.19 -10.81 -22.39
CA MET A 149 0.66 -11.15 -23.72
C MET A 149 1.62 -10.67 -24.82
N SER A 150 1.54 -11.30 -25.97
CA SER A 150 2.18 -10.83 -27.19
C SER A 150 1.51 -9.56 -27.74
N LEU A 151 2.08 -8.95 -28.77
CA LEU A 151 1.55 -7.72 -29.36
C LEU A 151 0.12 -7.93 -29.94
N ASP A 152 -0.16 -9.13 -30.45
CA ASP A 152 -1.50 -9.55 -30.95
C ASP A 152 -2.41 -10.10 -29.83
N GLY A 153 -2.06 -9.90 -28.56
CA GLY A 153 -2.90 -10.23 -27.41
C GLY A 153 -2.93 -11.70 -27.01
N LYS A 154 -2.00 -12.53 -27.47
CA LYS A 154 -1.93 -13.96 -27.12
C LYS A 154 -1.20 -14.15 -25.78
N THR A 155 -1.75 -14.97 -24.89
CA THR A 155 -1.18 -15.32 -23.59
C THR A 155 -0.42 -16.65 -23.58
N ALA A 156 -0.55 -17.44 -24.67
CA ALA A 156 0.18 -18.69 -24.91
C ALA A 156 0.28 -18.96 -26.41
N LEU A 157 1.21 -19.82 -26.80
CA LEU A 157 1.26 -20.40 -28.15
C LEU A 157 0.11 -21.39 -28.35
N ALA A 158 -0.17 -21.80 -29.62
CA ALA A 158 -1.18 -22.78 -29.94
C ALA A 158 -0.98 -24.14 -29.24
N ASN A 159 0.26 -24.49 -28.89
CA ASN A 159 0.60 -25.69 -28.13
C ASN A 159 0.55 -25.50 -26.60
N GLY A 160 0.02 -24.39 -26.09
CA GLY A 160 -0.12 -24.06 -24.67
C GLY A 160 1.15 -23.52 -24.01
N LYS A 161 2.30 -23.45 -24.70
CA LYS A 161 3.53 -22.88 -24.11
C LYS A 161 3.38 -21.38 -23.89
N SER A 162 3.60 -20.91 -22.65
CA SER A 162 3.47 -19.50 -22.21
C SER A 162 4.79 -18.87 -21.74
N ARG A 163 5.85 -19.64 -21.62
CA ARG A 163 7.17 -19.16 -21.10
C ARG A 163 8.18 -19.00 -22.24
N TRP A 164 8.80 -17.83 -22.46
CA TRP A 164 8.54 -16.53 -21.81
C TRP A 164 8.01 -15.58 -22.88
N ILE A 165 6.81 -15.04 -22.69
CA ILE A 165 6.22 -14.07 -23.64
C ILE A 165 6.81 -12.69 -23.45
N THR A 166 7.18 -12.31 -22.19
CA THR A 166 7.73 -11.00 -21.86
C THR A 166 9.18 -11.10 -21.40
N GLY A 167 9.97 -10.08 -21.69
CA GLY A 167 11.39 -10.00 -21.32
C GLY A 167 11.61 -9.85 -19.81
N GLU A 168 12.87 -9.91 -19.40
CA GLU A 168 13.29 -9.87 -18.00
C GLU A 168 12.87 -8.58 -17.29
N HIS A 169 13.03 -7.43 -17.93
CA HIS A 169 12.65 -6.13 -17.38
C HIS A 169 11.14 -6.08 -17.04
N ALA A 170 10.29 -6.59 -17.92
CA ALA A 170 8.86 -6.68 -17.66
C ALA A 170 8.55 -7.62 -16.49
N ARG A 171 9.27 -8.73 -16.36
CA ARG A 171 9.12 -9.65 -15.21
C ARG A 171 9.58 -9.02 -13.89
N ARG A 172 10.65 -8.20 -13.89
CA ARG A 172 11.06 -7.40 -12.73
C ARG A 172 9.99 -6.38 -12.35
N ASP A 173 9.34 -5.74 -13.32
CA ASP A 173 8.25 -4.81 -13.02
C ASP A 173 7.04 -5.49 -12.35
N VAL A 174 6.77 -6.76 -12.69
CA VAL A 174 5.76 -7.56 -11.98
C VAL A 174 6.08 -7.71 -10.49
N GLN A 175 7.37 -7.79 -10.10
CA GLN A 175 7.74 -7.82 -8.68
C GLN A 175 7.41 -6.50 -7.98
N ARG A 176 7.61 -5.36 -8.65
CA ARG A 176 7.20 -4.05 -8.15
C ARG A 176 5.68 -3.97 -7.96
N LEU A 177 4.91 -4.48 -8.92
CA LEU A 177 3.45 -4.54 -8.81
C LEU A 177 3.01 -5.41 -7.64
N ARG A 178 3.61 -6.60 -7.46
CA ARG A 178 3.33 -7.48 -6.31
C ARG A 178 3.69 -6.80 -4.99
N ALA A 179 4.88 -6.20 -4.89
CA ALA A 179 5.33 -5.52 -3.68
C ALA A 179 4.39 -4.38 -3.25
N ARG A 180 3.86 -3.62 -4.21
CA ARG A 180 2.92 -2.51 -3.98
C ARG A 180 1.50 -2.93 -3.62
N SER A 181 1.13 -4.17 -3.87
CA SER A 181 -0.23 -4.69 -3.65
C SER A 181 -0.38 -5.22 -2.23
N SER A 182 -1.54 -5.02 -1.62
CA SER A 182 -1.90 -5.59 -0.31
C SER A 182 -2.32 -7.05 -0.43
N ALA A 183 -2.91 -7.43 -1.56
CA ALA A 183 -3.34 -8.77 -1.87
C ALA A 183 -3.10 -9.07 -3.36
N ILE A 184 -3.05 -10.35 -3.69
CA ILE A 184 -2.93 -10.85 -5.06
C ILE A 184 -4.15 -11.72 -5.35
N VAL A 185 -4.75 -11.55 -6.52
CA VAL A 185 -5.85 -12.39 -6.99
C VAL A 185 -5.41 -13.11 -8.26
N THR A 186 -5.66 -14.42 -8.34
CA THR A 186 -5.37 -15.25 -9.51
C THR A 186 -6.49 -16.23 -9.79
N GLY A 187 -6.65 -16.63 -11.07
CA GLY A 187 -7.54 -17.72 -11.44
C GLY A 187 -6.87 -19.08 -11.22
N VAL A 188 -7.65 -20.09 -10.88
CA VAL A 188 -7.15 -21.47 -10.64
C VAL A 188 -6.43 -22.04 -11.85
N GLN A 189 -6.84 -21.69 -13.08
CA GLN A 189 -6.15 -22.19 -14.27
C GLN A 189 -4.67 -21.78 -14.29
N THR A 190 -4.36 -20.52 -13.98
CA THR A 190 -2.96 -20.04 -13.84
C THR A 190 -2.19 -20.84 -12.80
N VAL A 191 -2.85 -21.22 -11.70
CA VAL A 191 -2.21 -22.01 -10.63
C VAL A 191 -1.91 -23.43 -11.10
N ILE A 192 -2.83 -24.04 -11.85
CA ILE A 192 -2.66 -25.40 -12.41
C ILE A 192 -1.56 -25.43 -13.47
N ASP A 193 -1.55 -24.47 -14.39
CA ASP A 193 -0.64 -24.46 -15.53
C ASP A 193 0.79 -24.06 -15.13
N ASP A 194 0.94 -23.10 -14.22
CA ASP A 194 2.23 -22.48 -13.92
C ASP A 194 2.83 -22.87 -12.56
N ASN A 195 2.05 -23.42 -11.63
CA ASN A 195 2.38 -23.64 -10.22
C ASN A 195 3.20 -22.46 -9.63
N PRO A 196 2.65 -21.24 -9.65
CA PRO A 196 3.40 -20.04 -9.31
C PRO A 196 3.44 -19.81 -7.80
N SER A 197 4.57 -19.37 -7.25
CA SER A 197 4.62 -18.97 -5.83
C SER A 197 3.89 -17.66 -5.55
N LEU A 198 3.76 -16.78 -6.51
CA LEU A 198 3.23 -15.41 -6.43
C LEU A 198 3.87 -14.49 -5.35
N LYS A 199 4.91 -14.95 -4.69
CA LYS A 199 5.65 -14.18 -3.66
C LYS A 199 6.50 -13.07 -4.29
N VAL A 200 6.81 -12.06 -3.50
CA VAL A 200 7.77 -11.01 -3.87
C VAL A 200 9.17 -11.59 -3.75
N ARG A 201 9.97 -11.45 -4.80
CA ARG A 201 11.37 -11.89 -4.85
C ARG A 201 12.29 -10.69 -4.66
N SER A 202 12.94 -10.59 -3.51
CA SER A 202 13.78 -9.44 -3.15
C SER A 202 14.89 -9.16 -4.16
N LYS A 203 15.52 -10.21 -4.71
CA LYS A 203 16.59 -10.10 -5.73
C LYS A 203 16.15 -9.45 -7.04
N GLU A 204 14.84 -9.46 -7.34
CA GLU A 204 14.27 -8.86 -8.54
C GLU A 204 13.62 -7.48 -8.27
N LEU A 205 13.66 -7.02 -7.02
CA LEU A 205 13.11 -5.74 -6.59
C LEU A 205 14.25 -4.77 -6.29
N ASP A 206 14.57 -3.93 -7.26
CA ASP A 206 15.60 -2.89 -7.10
C ASP A 206 15.10 -1.78 -6.16
N HIS A 207 15.31 -1.97 -4.85
CA HIS A 207 14.86 -1.05 -3.81
C HIS A 207 15.60 -1.29 -2.48
N GLU A 208 15.89 -0.22 -1.73
CA GLU A 208 16.59 -0.28 -0.43
C GLU A 208 15.91 -1.22 0.59
N TYR A 209 14.58 -1.34 0.56
CA TYR A 209 13.77 -2.19 1.43
C TYR A 209 13.26 -3.48 0.75
N ALA A 210 13.97 -3.96 -0.28
CA ALA A 210 13.54 -5.15 -1.04
C ALA A 210 13.40 -6.40 -0.16
N LYS A 211 14.33 -6.60 0.79
CA LYS A 211 14.27 -7.71 1.74
C LYS A 211 13.03 -7.60 2.62
N LEU A 212 12.82 -6.46 3.27
CA LEU A 212 11.65 -6.21 4.11
C LEU A 212 10.34 -6.40 3.31
N ALA A 213 10.27 -5.88 2.08
CA ALA A 213 9.09 -6.04 1.22
C ALA A 213 8.80 -7.50 0.86
N SER A 214 9.82 -8.35 0.76
CA SER A 214 9.66 -9.78 0.48
C SER A 214 9.24 -10.60 1.70
N GLU A 215 9.49 -10.10 2.91
CA GLU A 215 9.10 -10.73 4.18
C GLU A 215 7.65 -10.39 4.59
N LEU A 216 7.05 -9.35 3.99
CA LEU A 216 5.68 -8.98 4.29
C LEU A 216 4.69 -9.99 3.70
N GLU A 217 3.91 -10.59 4.57
CA GLU A 217 2.87 -11.53 4.17
C GLU A 217 1.76 -10.83 3.39
N LYS A 218 1.32 -11.46 2.31
CA LYS A 218 0.24 -10.97 1.46
C LYS A 218 -0.79 -12.08 1.25
N SER A 219 -2.06 -11.75 1.40
CA SER A 219 -3.13 -12.68 1.06
C SER A 219 -3.14 -12.95 -0.45
N ILE A 220 -3.23 -14.22 -0.83
CA ILE A 220 -3.34 -14.67 -2.21
C ILE A 220 -4.71 -15.34 -2.38
N TYR A 221 -5.58 -14.70 -3.15
CA TYR A 221 -6.92 -15.21 -3.43
C TYR A 221 -6.90 -16.00 -4.73
N ILE A 222 -7.31 -17.27 -4.66
CA ILE A 222 -7.39 -18.17 -5.81
C ILE A 222 -8.87 -18.35 -6.17
N LEU A 223 -9.26 -17.83 -7.33
CA LEU A 223 -10.65 -17.95 -7.82
C LEU A 223 -10.83 -19.32 -8.45
N ASP A 224 -11.54 -20.21 -7.79
CA ASP A 224 -11.81 -21.58 -8.21
C ASP A 224 -13.26 -21.98 -7.98
N SER A 225 -14.11 -21.63 -8.92
CA SER A 225 -15.56 -21.84 -8.81
C SER A 225 -15.95 -23.31 -8.55
N ASN A 226 -15.16 -24.25 -9.05
CA ASN A 226 -15.52 -25.68 -9.14
C ASN A 226 -14.61 -26.60 -8.31
N GLY A 227 -13.65 -26.05 -7.54
CA GLY A 227 -12.76 -26.87 -6.70
C GLY A 227 -11.73 -27.69 -7.44
N ARG A 228 -11.14 -27.15 -8.50
CA ARG A 228 -10.15 -27.83 -9.36
C ARG A 228 -8.72 -27.84 -8.80
N ILE A 229 -8.44 -27.07 -7.75
CA ILE A 229 -7.09 -26.95 -7.21
C ILE A 229 -6.61 -28.27 -6.62
N SER A 230 -5.42 -28.74 -7.01
CA SER A 230 -4.78 -29.90 -6.41
C SER A 230 -4.05 -29.51 -5.12
N LYS A 231 -4.09 -30.41 -4.13
CA LYS A 231 -3.38 -30.24 -2.84
C LYS A 231 -1.85 -30.26 -2.97
N SER A 232 -1.32 -30.72 -4.08
CA SER A 232 0.13 -30.78 -4.35
C SER A 232 0.73 -29.48 -4.89
N LEU A 233 -0.09 -28.47 -5.19
CA LEU A 233 0.39 -27.20 -5.72
C LEU A 233 0.90 -26.28 -4.61
N ASP A 234 1.97 -25.53 -4.90
CA ASP A 234 2.65 -24.67 -3.91
C ASP A 234 1.70 -23.70 -3.20
N LEU A 235 0.77 -23.10 -3.94
CA LEU A 235 -0.22 -22.19 -3.36
C LEU A 235 -1.27 -22.92 -2.50
N ALA A 236 -1.53 -24.21 -2.73
CA ALA A 236 -2.42 -24.98 -1.87
C ALA A 236 -1.80 -25.27 -0.49
N LEU A 237 -0.47 -25.22 -0.40
CA LEU A 237 0.32 -25.42 0.83
C LEU A 237 0.67 -24.10 1.52
N ASP A 238 0.48 -22.94 0.86
CA ASP A 238 0.82 -21.64 1.43
C ASP A 238 -0.27 -21.14 2.38
N LYS A 239 0.10 -20.90 3.65
CA LYS A 239 -0.83 -20.41 4.70
C LYS A 239 -1.54 -19.09 4.40
N ASN A 240 -0.99 -18.28 3.49
CA ASN A 240 -1.56 -16.99 3.08
C ASN A 240 -2.51 -17.13 1.90
N SER A 241 -2.65 -18.33 1.34
CA SER A 241 -3.58 -18.60 0.25
C SER A 241 -5.01 -18.80 0.77
N ILE A 242 -5.95 -18.23 0.05
CA ILE A 242 -7.38 -18.27 0.33
C ILE A 242 -8.08 -18.74 -0.94
N LEU A 243 -8.75 -19.87 -0.84
CA LEU A 243 -9.56 -20.41 -1.93
C LEU A 243 -10.92 -19.70 -1.95
N VAL A 244 -11.27 -19.10 -3.08
CA VAL A 244 -12.58 -18.48 -3.29
C VAL A 244 -13.39 -19.37 -4.21
N SER A 245 -14.50 -19.92 -3.71
CA SER A 245 -15.29 -20.92 -4.43
C SER A 245 -16.79 -20.65 -4.31
N CYS A 246 -17.54 -21.14 -5.30
CA CYS A 246 -19.01 -21.16 -5.24
C CYS A 246 -19.54 -22.43 -4.55
N LEU A 247 -18.71 -23.46 -4.42
CA LEU A 247 -19.06 -24.76 -3.84
C LEU A 247 -18.36 -24.97 -2.49
N PRO A 248 -18.96 -25.75 -1.59
CA PRO A 248 -18.25 -26.22 -0.39
C PRO A 248 -17.15 -27.20 -0.79
N ILE A 249 -15.90 -26.87 -0.48
CA ILE A 249 -14.73 -27.67 -0.84
C ILE A 249 -14.05 -28.21 0.42
N LYS A 250 -13.85 -29.54 0.48
CA LYS A 250 -13.05 -30.17 1.54
C LYS A 250 -11.55 -29.98 1.27
N THR A 251 -10.96 -29.00 1.91
CA THR A 251 -9.54 -28.65 1.79
C THR A 251 -8.99 -28.20 3.13
N SER A 252 -7.65 -28.27 3.30
CA SER A 252 -6.93 -27.67 4.43
C SER A 252 -6.72 -26.15 4.27
N MET A 253 -6.98 -25.61 3.08
CA MET A 253 -6.86 -24.18 2.81
C MET A 253 -7.95 -23.39 3.51
N ARG A 254 -7.65 -22.13 3.84
CA ARG A 254 -8.70 -21.16 4.17
C ARG A 254 -9.60 -20.99 2.96
N THR A 255 -10.91 -21.11 3.15
CA THR A 255 -11.90 -21.02 2.07
C THR A 255 -12.86 -19.88 2.33
N LEU A 256 -13.13 -19.10 1.30
CA LEU A 256 -14.21 -18.12 1.23
C LEU A 256 -15.23 -18.61 0.24
N GLN A 257 -16.38 -19.02 0.74
CA GLN A 257 -17.51 -19.38 -0.12
C GLN A 257 -18.31 -18.12 -0.46
N ILE A 258 -18.62 -17.95 -1.73
CA ILE A 258 -19.42 -16.83 -2.24
C ILE A 258 -20.50 -17.34 -3.20
N ASP A 259 -21.58 -16.59 -3.33
CA ASP A 259 -22.62 -16.90 -4.27
C ASP A 259 -22.09 -16.83 -5.73
N PRO A 260 -22.49 -17.77 -6.59
CA PRO A 260 -22.08 -17.72 -7.99
C PRO A 260 -22.77 -16.55 -8.72
N ASN A 261 -22.10 -16.07 -9.76
CA ASN A 261 -22.76 -15.19 -10.72
C ASN A 261 -23.76 -15.98 -11.60
N ARG A 262 -24.40 -15.30 -12.57
CA ARG A 262 -25.36 -15.93 -13.50
C ARG A 262 -24.75 -17.09 -14.30
N ASP A 263 -23.44 -17.13 -14.49
CA ASP A 263 -22.73 -18.19 -15.22
C ASP A 263 -22.20 -19.29 -14.28
N GLY A 264 -22.60 -19.31 -13.01
CA GLY A 264 -22.14 -20.29 -12.03
C GLY A 264 -20.68 -20.09 -11.55
N ARG A 265 -20.10 -18.91 -11.75
CA ARG A 265 -18.69 -18.62 -11.45
C ARG A 265 -18.54 -17.67 -10.29
N VAL A 266 -17.36 -17.68 -9.67
CA VAL A 266 -16.89 -16.66 -8.72
C VAL A 266 -16.97 -15.30 -9.42
N LYS A 267 -17.64 -14.34 -8.77
CA LYS A 267 -17.89 -13.00 -9.29
C LYS A 267 -16.82 -12.02 -8.79
#